data_a33ed5fb6308b2a4002daef29c03f84b
#
_entry.id   a33ed5fb6308b2a4002daef29c03f84b
#
_cell.length_a   1.000
_cell.length_b   1.000
_cell.length_c   1.000
_cell.angle_alpha   90.00
_cell.angle_beta   90.00
_cell.angle_gamma   90.00
#
_symmetry.space_group_name_H-M   'P 1'
#
loop_
_entity.id
_entity.type
_entity.pdbx_description
1 polymer ?
#
loop_
_entity_poly.entity_id
_entity_poly.type
_entity_poly.pdbx_seq_one_letter_code
_entity_poly.pdbx_strand_id
1 'polypeptide(L)'
;MFNKLGIVLLLAVAVSLSLASVAFAQGSAGGQSSFMADLNPLNRSGADGNATLLVQDGGKLNAKIYSTGMAPNLPHAQHIHGMVQAVSECPTLAADTNGDRLVNTAEGLPSYGPIAVSLTTSGDTSPNSALAVSRFPVADSGGFMDYERTFPVPNKVAGILGKFAIVQHGVDLNGNGVYDFEAGPSELDPSLPQEATIPANCGVIDRIR
;
A
#
# COMPACT_ATOMS: atom_id res chain seq x y z
N MET A 1 0.39 52.33 89.76
CA MET A 1 0.48 52.60 88.33
C MET A 1 1.33 51.49 87.70
N PHE A 2 0.71 50.46 87.17
CA PHE A 2 1.45 49.40 86.45
C PHE A 2 0.78 49.15 85.12
N ASN A 3 1.52 49.44 84.06
CA ASN A 3 1.14 49.22 82.73
C ASN A 3 1.29 47.74 82.40
N LYS A 4 0.24 47.07 81.98
CA LYS A 4 0.31 45.71 81.47
C LYS A 4 0.43 45.78 79.92
N LEU A 5 1.60 45.42 79.43
CA LEU A 5 1.85 45.24 77.99
C LEU A 5 1.34 43.85 77.59
N GLY A 6 0.32 43.80 76.76
CA GLY A 6 -0.19 42.56 76.19
C GLY A 6 0.60 42.17 74.96
N ILE A 7 1.22 40.99 75.01
CA ILE A 7 1.93 40.39 73.86
C ILE A 7 0.89 39.66 73.01
N VAL A 8 0.69 40.15 71.83
CA VAL A 8 -0.13 39.43 70.79
C VAL A 8 0.77 38.47 70.04
N LEU A 9 0.54 37.18 70.22
CA LEU A 9 1.26 36.12 69.50
C LEU A 9 0.55 35.88 68.15
N LEU A 10 1.17 36.29 67.04
CA LEU A 10 0.73 36.01 65.73
C LEU A 10 1.19 34.59 65.32
N LEU A 11 0.23 33.65 65.27
CA LEU A 11 0.47 32.34 64.68
C LEU A 11 0.45 32.47 63.12
N ALA A 12 1.62 32.35 62.48
CA ALA A 12 1.71 32.22 61.07
C ALA A 12 1.45 30.76 60.71
N VAL A 13 0.31 30.46 60.10
CA VAL A 13 0.01 29.15 59.49
C VAL A 13 0.65 29.12 58.14
N ALA A 14 1.75 28.36 57.95
CA ALA A 14 2.36 28.07 56.65
C ALA A 14 1.56 26.97 55.97
N VAL A 15 0.77 27.35 54.98
CA VAL A 15 0.11 26.40 54.06
C VAL A 15 1.12 25.98 52.99
N SER A 16 1.69 24.78 53.14
CA SER A 16 2.54 24.18 52.13
C SER A 16 1.67 23.61 50.99
N LEU A 17 1.59 24.33 49.85
CA LEU A 17 1.04 23.79 48.61
C LEU A 17 2.02 22.76 48.03
N SER A 18 1.73 21.48 48.20
CA SER A 18 2.41 20.42 47.44
C SER A 18 1.89 20.41 46.03
N LEU A 19 2.69 20.92 45.06
CA LEU A 19 2.47 20.74 43.62
C LEU A 19 2.76 19.27 43.28
N ALA A 20 1.72 18.47 43.19
CA ALA A 20 1.84 17.15 42.60
C ALA A 20 2.15 17.31 41.09
N SER A 21 3.39 17.05 40.71
CA SER A 21 3.80 16.96 39.30
C SER A 21 3.10 15.76 38.70
N VAL A 22 2.07 16.01 37.91
CA VAL A 22 1.50 14.97 37.02
C VAL A 22 2.53 14.73 35.92
N ALA A 23 3.34 13.70 36.09
CA ALA A 23 4.17 13.19 35.01
C ALA A 23 3.23 12.57 33.96
N PHE A 24 2.96 13.30 32.89
CA PHE A 24 2.43 12.70 31.69
C PHE A 24 3.50 11.73 31.18
N ALA A 25 3.27 10.43 31.33
CA ALA A 25 4.01 9.44 30.61
C ALA A 25 3.76 9.73 29.12
N GLN A 26 4.74 10.34 28.47
CA GLN A 26 4.80 10.32 27.01
C GLN A 26 5.00 8.85 26.64
N GLY A 27 3.89 8.14 26.46
CA GLY A 27 3.90 6.89 25.72
C GLY A 27 4.59 7.21 24.40
N SER A 28 5.67 6.50 24.09
CA SER A 28 6.26 6.52 22.75
C SER A 28 5.09 6.26 21.81
N ALA A 29 4.61 7.29 21.14
CA ALA A 29 3.69 7.14 20.04
C ALA A 29 4.49 6.36 18.99
N GLY A 30 4.31 5.06 18.96
CA GLY A 30 4.79 4.22 17.90
C GLY A 30 4.31 4.87 16.61
N GLY A 31 5.26 5.35 15.78
CA GLY A 31 4.91 6.27 14.72
C GLY A 31 4.21 5.55 13.59
N GLN A 32 2.88 5.58 13.58
CA GLN A 32 2.12 5.20 12.40
C GLN A 32 2.55 6.06 11.22
N SER A 33 2.80 5.44 10.09
CA SER A 33 3.13 6.14 8.84
C SER A 33 2.06 5.83 7.81
N SER A 34 1.50 6.90 7.25
CA SER A 34 0.46 6.81 6.22
C SER A 34 1.04 7.13 4.85
N PHE A 35 0.57 6.40 3.86
CA PHE A 35 0.97 6.54 2.46
C PHE A 35 -0.27 6.46 1.57
N MET A 36 -0.14 6.98 0.36
CA MET A 36 -1.16 6.91 -0.68
C MET A 36 -0.51 6.62 -2.03
N ALA A 37 -1.31 6.13 -2.97
CA ALA A 37 -0.93 6.02 -4.37
C ALA A 37 -2.18 6.26 -5.22
N ASP A 38 -2.02 7.06 -6.27
CA ASP A 38 -3.01 7.19 -7.34
C ASP A 38 -2.65 6.20 -8.44
N LEU A 39 -3.55 5.24 -8.71
CA LEU A 39 -3.34 4.17 -9.68
C LEU A 39 -3.83 4.64 -11.04
N ASN A 40 -2.88 4.87 -11.95
CA ASN A 40 -3.18 5.38 -13.29
C ASN A 40 -3.19 4.25 -14.32
N PRO A 41 -4.06 4.31 -15.35
CA PRO A 41 -4.20 3.26 -16.35
C PRO A 41 -2.90 2.98 -17.10
N LEU A 42 -2.62 1.70 -17.33
CA LEU A 42 -1.62 1.20 -18.24
C LEU A 42 -2.29 0.38 -19.34
N ASN A 43 -1.58 0.16 -20.44
CA ASN A 43 -2.00 -0.75 -21.53
C ASN A 43 -3.42 -0.48 -22.07
N ARG A 44 -3.88 0.77 -21.98
CA ARG A 44 -5.23 1.18 -22.41
C ARG A 44 -6.35 0.44 -21.64
N SER A 45 -6.07 -0.08 -20.47
CA SER A 45 -7.04 -0.83 -19.66
C SER A 45 -8.27 0.00 -19.29
N GLY A 46 -8.10 1.32 -19.13
CA GLY A 46 -9.10 2.18 -18.51
C GLY A 46 -9.20 1.98 -16.99
N ALA A 47 -8.36 1.12 -16.41
CA ALA A 47 -8.36 0.83 -14.99
C ALA A 47 -7.66 1.93 -14.21
N ASP A 48 -8.37 2.60 -13.32
CA ASP A 48 -7.79 3.58 -12.39
C ASP A 48 -8.20 3.26 -10.94
N GLY A 49 -7.63 4.00 -10.00
CA GLY A 49 -7.97 3.80 -8.60
C GLY A 49 -7.09 4.60 -7.65
N ASN A 50 -7.23 4.27 -6.37
CA ASN A 50 -6.39 4.83 -5.32
C ASN A 50 -6.09 3.78 -4.24
N ALA A 51 -4.97 3.96 -3.58
CA ALA A 51 -4.59 3.14 -2.45
C ALA A 51 -4.25 4.01 -1.24
N THR A 52 -4.63 3.53 -0.06
CA THR A 52 -4.17 4.06 1.23
C THR A 52 -3.47 2.95 1.99
N LEU A 53 -2.27 3.24 2.47
CA LEU A 53 -1.44 2.28 3.18
C LEU A 53 -1.10 2.85 4.56
N LEU A 54 -1.32 2.06 5.60
CA LEU A 54 -1.01 2.43 6.98
C LEU A 54 -0.03 1.42 7.57
N VAL A 55 1.20 1.86 7.80
CA VAL A 55 2.18 1.10 8.58
C VAL A 55 1.84 1.27 10.05
N GLN A 56 1.51 0.18 10.70
CA GLN A 56 1.13 0.11 12.11
C GLN A 56 2.30 -0.40 12.96
N ASP A 57 2.22 -0.16 14.26
CA ASP A 57 3.15 -0.73 15.23
C ASP A 57 3.23 -2.25 15.11
N GLY A 58 4.42 -2.81 15.35
CA GLY A 58 4.66 -4.23 15.23
C GLY A 58 4.84 -4.74 13.80
N GLY A 59 5.10 -3.85 12.83
CA GLY A 59 5.43 -4.23 11.45
C GLY A 59 4.23 -4.78 10.67
N LYS A 60 3.04 -4.27 10.93
CA LYS A 60 1.83 -4.58 10.16
C LYS A 60 1.55 -3.49 9.15
N LEU A 61 1.07 -3.88 7.98
CA LEU A 61 0.56 -3.00 6.94
C LEU A 61 -0.94 -3.23 6.79
N ASN A 62 -1.75 -2.17 6.97
CA ASN A 62 -3.11 -2.14 6.48
C ASN A 62 -3.08 -1.50 5.09
N ALA A 63 -3.58 -2.22 4.10
CA ALA A 63 -3.68 -1.75 2.73
C ALA A 63 -5.16 -1.73 2.32
N LYS A 64 -5.62 -0.58 1.82
CA LYS A 64 -6.93 -0.38 1.20
C LYS A 64 -6.73 0.09 -0.22
N ILE A 65 -7.40 -0.54 -1.16
CA ILE A 65 -7.32 -0.20 -2.58
C ILE A 65 -8.72 -0.21 -3.17
N TYR A 66 -9.06 0.86 -3.86
CA TYR A 66 -10.27 1.00 -4.65
C TYR A 66 -9.89 1.15 -6.11
N SER A 67 -10.47 0.37 -6.98
CA SER A 67 -10.21 0.44 -8.42
C SER A 67 -11.49 0.34 -9.22
N THR A 68 -11.52 0.99 -10.37
CA THR A 68 -12.60 0.95 -11.36
C THR A 68 -12.01 0.66 -12.72
N GLY A 69 -12.85 0.25 -13.68
CA GLY A 69 -12.40 -0.08 -15.03
C GLY A 69 -11.56 -1.36 -15.12
N MET A 70 -11.58 -2.18 -14.06
CA MET A 70 -10.96 -3.50 -14.08
C MET A 70 -11.77 -4.47 -14.95
N ALA A 71 -11.15 -5.52 -15.47
CA ALA A 71 -11.87 -6.54 -16.26
C ALA A 71 -12.94 -7.23 -15.41
N PRO A 72 -14.24 -7.11 -15.75
CA PRO A 72 -15.33 -7.54 -14.89
C PRO A 72 -15.34 -9.04 -14.61
N ASN A 73 -15.68 -9.43 -13.38
CA ASN A 73 -15.77 -10.80 -12.90
C ASN A 73 -14.48 -11.63 -13.00
N LEU A 74 -13.35 -10.98 -13.26
CA LEU A 74 -12.04 -11.63 -13.37
C LEU A 74 -11.16 -11.32 -12.15
N PRO A 75 -10.23 -12.23 -11.79
CA PRO A 75 -9.28 -11.99 -10.72
C PRO A 75 -8.17 -11.04 -11.19
N HIS A 76 -7.73 -10.16 -10.30
CA HIS A 76 -6.67 -9.21 -10.58
C HIS A 76 -5.51 -9.39 -9.61
N ALA A 77 -4.39 -9.92 -10.10
CA ALA A 77 -3.17 -9.94 -9.31
C ALA A 77 -2.75 -8.51 -8.98
N GLN A 78 -2.34 -8.28 -7.71
CA GLN A 78 -1.91 -6.95 -7.29
C GLN A 78 -0.73 -7.05 -6.32
N HIS A 79 0.25 -6.17 -6.54
CA HIS A 79 1.50 -6.24 -5.82
C HIS A 79 2.01 -4.86 -5.42
N ILE A 80 2.77 -4.83 -4.32
CA ILE A 80 3.71 -3.74 -4.05
C ILE A 80 5.04 -4.13 -4.66
N HIS A 81 5.52 -3.34 -5.60
CA HIS A 81 6.77 -3.49 -6.32
C HIS A 81 7.79 -2.48 -5.82
N GLY A 82 9.05 -2.85 -5.81
CA GLY A 82 10.15 -1.96 -5.51
C GLY A 82 11.33 -2.76 -4.99
N MET A 83 12.46 -2.18 -5.06
CA MET A 83 13.72 -2.49 -4.35
C MET A 83 14.79 -1.47 -4.79
N VAL A 84 15.99 -1.57 -4.22
CA VAL A 84 17.10 -0.63 -4.40
C VAL A 84 17.53 -0.40 -5.87
N GLN A 85 17.08 -1.23 -6.81
CA GLN A 85 17.47 -1.16 -8.23
C GLN A 85 16.37 -0.64 -9.16
N ALA A 86 15.16 -0.42 -8.65
CA ALA A 86 14.09 0.19 -9.44
C ALA A 86 14.15 1.71 -9.31
N VAL A 87 13.68 2.41 -10.33
CA VAL A 87 13.55 3.87 -10.28
C VAL A 87 12.33 4.31 -9.49
N SER A 88 11.51 3.35 -8.99
CA SER A 88 10.28 3.60 -8.21
C SER A 88 9.28 4.46 -8.98
N GLU A 89 9.07 4.12 -10.23
CA GLU A 89 8.20 4.81 -11.17
C GLU A 89 7.24 3.82 -11.83
N CYS A 90 6.16 4.35 -12.38
CA CYS A 90 5.29 3.59 -13.27
C CYS A 90 5.83 3.63 -14.70
N PRO A 91 5.80 2.51 -15.46
CA PRO A 91 6.25 2.50 -16.83
C PRO A 91 5.30 3.32 -17.71
N THR A 92 5.82 3.77 -18.82
CA THR A 92 5.05 4.35 -19.94
C THR A 92 5.18 3.45 -21.15
N LEU A 93 4.45 3.74 -22.23
CA LEU A 93 4.57 3.00 -23.49
C LEU A 93 6.00 3.02 -24.07
N ALA A 94 6.87 3.92 -23.62
CA ALA A 94 8.29 3.89 -24.00
C ALA A 94 9.05 2.66 -23.48
N ALA A 95 8.48 1.92 -22.51
CA ALA A 95 9.02 0.67 -22.04
C ALA A 95 8.70 -0.54 -22.93
N ASP A 96 7.77 -0.41 -23.89
CA ASP A 96 7.46 -1.43 -24.90
C ASP A 96 8.70 -1.63 -25.79
N THR A 97 9.38 -2.74 -25.61
CA THR A 97 10.61 -3.09 -26.31
C THR A 97 10.38 -4.07 -27.45
N ASN A 98 9.27 -4.78 -27.45
CA ASN A 98 8.91 -5.76 -28.47
C ASN A 98 8.04 -5.15 -29.60
N GLY A 99 7.46 -3.95 -29.39
CA GLY A 99 6.69 -3.20 -30.36
C GLY A 99 5.24 -3.65 -30.51
N ASP A 100 4.70 -4.41 -29.55
CA ASP A 100 3.32 -4.90 -29.56
C ASP A 100 2.29 -3.85 -29.06
N ARG A 101 2.77 -2.71 -28.61
CA ARG A 101 2.02 -1.58 -28.02
C ARG A 101 1.41 -1.87 -26.65
N LEU A 102 1.94 -2.85 -25.98
CA LEU A 102 1.67 -3.17 -24.58
C LEU A 102 2.98 -3.03 -23.79
N VAL A 103 2.85 -2.83 -22.49
CA VAL A 103 3.98 -2.94 -21.56
C VAL A 103 3.71 -4.17 -20.72
N ASN A 104 4.35 -5.27 -21.05
CA ASN A 104 4.23 -6.50 -20.28
C ASN A 104 4.98 -6.40 -18.94
N THR A 105 4.89 -7.42 -18.11
CA THR A 105 5.48 -7.37 -16.75
C THR A 105 7.00 -7.29 -16.80
N ALA A 106 7.66 -7.96 -17.74
CA ALA A 106 9.12 -7.91 -17.88
C ALA A 106 9.60 -6.52 -18.34
N GLU A 107 8.86 -5.88 -19.23
CA GLU A 107 9.14 -4.53 -19.71
C GLU A 107 8.89 -3.46 -18.66
N GLY A 108 7.89 -3.65 -17.80
CA GLY A 108 7.62 -2.75 -16.67
C GLY A 108 8.62 -2.89 -15.51
N LEU A 109 9.26 -4.05 -15.39
CA LEU A 109 10.15 -4.37 -14.27
C LEU A 109 11.28 -3.35 -14.02
N PRO A 110 11.96 -2.77 -15.02
CA PRO A 110 12.97 -1.74 -14.79
C PRO A 110 12.41 -0.48 -14.12
N SER A 111 11.14 -0.16 -14.31
CA SER A 111 10.48 1.01 -13.71
C SER A 111 10.07 0.75 -12.26
N TYR A 112 9.19 -0.20 -12.02
CA TYR A 112 8.63 -0.45 -10.69
C TYR A 112 9.41 -1.47 -9.85
N GLY A 113 10.26 -2.29 -10.45
CA GLY A 113 11.08 -3.28 -9.74
C GLY A 113 10.36 -4.60 -9.43
N PRO A 114 11.06 -5.51 -8.73
CA PRO A 114 10.51 -6.81 -8.35
C PRO A 114 9.40 -6.68 -7.31
N ILE A 115 8.61 -7.75 -7.18
CA ILE A 115 7.57 -7.86 -6.17
C ILE A 115 8.20 -7.88 -4.76
N ALA A 116 7.74 -7.00 -3.90
CA ALA A 116 8.08 -6.99 -2.48
C ALA A 116 6.96 -7.59 -1.61
N VAL A 117 5.69 -7.37 -2.02
CA VAL A 117 4.50 -7.85 -1.33
C VAL A 117 3.44 -8.26 -2.35
N SER A 118 2.83 -9.42 -2.16
CA SER A 118 1.62 -9.86 -2.89
C SER A 118 0.38 -9.48 -2.07
N LEU A 119 -0.49 -8.64 -2.64
CA LEU A 119 -1.68 -8.14 -1.96
C LEU A 119 -2.84 -9.14 -2.11
N THR A 120 -2.62 -10.34 -1.59
CA THR A 120 -3.60 -11.44 -1.60
C THR A 120 -4.74 -11.18 -0.61
N THR A 121 -5.90 -11.76 -0.85
CA THR A 121 -7.07 -11.67 0.04
C THR A 121 -6.93 -12.55 1.29
N SER A 122 -6.09 -13.60 1.23
CA SER A 122 -5.85 -14.51 2.34
C SER A 122 -4.46 -15.17 2.25
N GLY A 123 -3.99 -15.76 3.35
CA GLY A 123 -2.73 -16.51 3.42
C GLY A 123 -1.47 -15.66 3.23
N ASP A 124 -0.46 -16.24 2.60
CA ASP A 124 0.85 -15.62 2.40
C ASP A 124 0.80 -14.39 1.51
N THR A 125 1.57 -13.35 1.89
CA THR A 125 1.71 -12.08 1.16
C THR A 125 3.14 -11.85 0.67
N SER A 126 4.01 -12.87 0.74
CA SER A 126 5.37 -12.77 0.23
C SER A 126 5.40 -12.78 -1.31
N PRO A 127 6.55 -12.47 -1.93
CA PRO A 127 6.73 -12.61 -3.38
C PRO A 127 6.42 -14.01 -3.95
N ASN A 128 6.50 -15.06 -3.12
CA ASN A 128 6.16 -16.43 -3.53
C ASN A 128 4.67 -16.60 -3.91
N SER A 129 3.83 -15.66 -3.53
CA SER A 129 2.41 -15.63 -3.89
C SER A 129 2.11 -14.81 -5.15
N ALA A 130 3.12 -14.44 -5.93
CA ALA A 130 2.99 -13.60 -7.12
C ALA A 130 1.90 -14.07 -8.10
N LEU A 131 1.82 -15.36 -8.33
CA LEU A 131 0.87 -15.98 -9.26
C LEU A 131 -0.23 -16.79 -8.56
N ALA A 132 -0.54 -16.48 -7.30
CA ALA A 132 -1.59 -17.15 -6.54
C ALA A 132 -3.00 -16.65 -6.96
N VAL A 133 -3.36 -16.86 -8.23
CA VAL A 133 -4.54 -16.27 -8.90
C VAL A 133 -5.82 -16.43 -8.08
N SER A 134 -6.05 -17.58 -7.45
CA SER A 134 -7.24 -17.84 -6.63
C SER A 134 -7.30 -17.05 -5.32
N ARG A 135 -6.25 -16.30 -4.99
CA ARG A 135 -6.14 -15.50 -3.76
C ARG A 135 -6.05 -14.01 -4.01
N PHE A 136 -6.23 -13.56 -5.24
CA PHE A 136 -6.37 -12.14 -5.54
C PHE A 136 -7.83 -11.71 -5.60
N PRO A 137 -8.12 -10.42 -5.40
CA PRO A 137 -9.49 -9.93 -5.49
C PRO A 137 -10.04 -10.08 -6.91
N VAL A 138 -11.35 -10.24 -6.99
CA VAL A 138 -12.12 -10.33 -8.23
C VAL A 138 -12.92 -9.05 -8.37
N ALA A 139 -12.87 -8.41 -9.54
CA ALA A 139 -13.70 -7.25 -9.82
C ALA A 139 -15.18 -7.66 -9.92
N ASP A 140 -16.09 -6.78 -9.54
CA ASP A 140 -17.51 -7.01 -9.73
C ASP A 140 -17.93 -6.91 -11.22
N SER A 141 -19.22 -7.12 -11.50
CA SER A 141 -19.75 -7.04 -12.86
C SER A 141 -19.66 -5.65 -13.52
N GLY A 142 -19.38 -4.62 -12.75
CA GLY A 142 -19.13 -3.25 -13.21
C GLY A 142 -17.65 -2.91 -13.35
N GLY A 143 -16.75 -3.86 -13.08
CA GLY A 143 -15.30 -3.62 -13.07
C GLY A 143 -14.83 -2.85 -11.84
N PHE A 144 -15.60 -2.81 -10.75
CA PHE A 144 -15.21 -2.23 -9.49
C PHE A 144 -14.54 -3.28 -8.60
N MET A 145 -13.45 -2.88 -7.94
CA MET A 145 -12.71 -3.73 -7.03
C MET A 145 -12.40 -2.97 -5.73
N ASP A 146 -12.77 -3.59 -4.61
CA ASP A 146 -12.49 -3.11 -3.25
C ASP A 146 -11.65 -4.15 -2.52
N TYR A 147 -10.50 -3.72 -2.02
CA TYR A 147 -9.58 -4.56 -1.27
C TYR A 147 -9.20 -3.88 0.03
N GLU A 148 -9.35 -4.61 1.13
CA GLU A 148 -8.79 -4.20 2.42
C GLU A 148 -8.20 -5.40 3.14
N ARG A 149 -6.95 -5.26 3.59
CA ARG A 149 -6.31 -6.29 4.40
C ARG A 149 -5.23 -5.72 5.31
N THR A 150 -5.12 -6.29 6.53
CA THR A 150 -3.99 -6.05 7.45
C THR A 150 -3.16 -7.32 7.57
N PHE A 151 -1.85 -7.20 7.35
CA PHE A 151 -0.92 -8.33 7.38
C PHE A 151 0.48 -7.87 7.81
N PRO A 152 1.35 -8.79 8.29
CA PRO A 152 2.73 -8.46 8.63
C PRO A 152 3.56 -8.24 7.36
N VAL A 153 4.46 -7.26 7.41
CA VAL A 153 5.47 -7.00 6.38
C VAL A 153 6.85 -6.92 7.00
N PRO A 154 7.92 -7.29 6.28
CA PRO A 154 9.28 -7.11 6.77
C PRO A 154 9.56 -5.63 7.10
N ASN A 155 10.25 -5.36 8.21
CA ASN A 155 10.58 -3.99 8.64
C ASN A 155 11.33 -3.19 7.55
N LYS A 156 12.18 -3.87 6.76
CA LYS A 156 12.87 -3.26 5.63
C LYS A 156 11.91 -2.74 4.53
N VAL A 157 10.77 -3.41 4.32
CA VAL A 157 9.74 -2.97 3.38
C VAL A 157 8.98 -1.79 3.97
N ALA A 158 8.49 -1.93 5.22
CA ALA A 158 7.77 -0.88 5.92
C ALA A 158 8.58 0.44 5.98
N GLY A 159 9.88 0.35 6.23
CA GLY A 159 10.77 1.51 6.38
C GLY A 159 11.02 2.32 5.11
N ILE A 160 10.81 1.73 3.93
CA ILE A 160 11.06 2.37 2.64
C ILE A 160 9.84 2.33 1.71
N LEU A 161 8.66 2.16 2.26
CA LEU A 161 7.42 1.97 1.49
C LEU A 161 7.16 3.10 0.48
N GLY A 162 7.52 4.34 0.80
CA GLY A 162 7.45 5.49 -0.11
C GLY A 162 8.48 5.49 -1.26
N LYS A 163 9.16 4.37 -1.49
CA LYS A 163 10.03 4.13 -2.66
C LYS A 163 9.51 2.98 -3.53
N PHE A 164 8.26 2.63 -3.37
CA PHE A 164 7.65 1.50 -4.04
C PHE A 164 6.48 1.97 -4.90
N ALA A 165 5.99 1.08 -5.75
CA ALA A 165 4.79 1.29 -6.54
C ALA A 165 3.79 0.15 -6.29
N ILE A 166 2.50 0.44 -6.44
CA ILE A 166 1.46 -0.59 -6.54
C ILE A 166 1.20 -0.83 -8.01
N VAL A 167 1.13 -2.10 -8.40
CA VAL A 167 0.73 -2.53 -9.74
C VAL A 167 -0.40 -3.52 -9.60
N GLN A 168 -1.48 -3.29 -10.33
CA GLN A 168 -2.57 -4.25 -10.53
C GLN A 168 -2.49 -4.80 -11.94
N HIS A 169 -2.76 -6.07 -12.10
CA HIS A 169 -2.60 -6.82 -13.34
C HIS A 169 -3.94 -7.35 -13.83
N GLY A 170 -3.99 -7.68 -15.11
CA GLY A 170 -5.13 -8.27 -15.76
C GLY A 170 -5.89 -7.26 -16.64
N VAL A 171 -5.83 -7.45 -17.94
CA VAL A 171 -6.56 -6.65 -18.92
C VAL A 171 -7.20 -7.60 -19.92
N ASP A 172 -8.50 -7.55 -20.03
CA ASP A 172 -9.26 -8.23 -21.09
C ASP A 172 -9.16 -7.37 -22.36
N LEU A 173 -8.20 -7.70 -23.23
CA LEU A 173 -7.81 -6.87 -24.36
C LEU A 173 -8.85 -6.86 -25.47
N ASN A 174 -9.58 -7.96 -25.64
CA ASN A 174 -10.59 -8.14 -26.68
C ASN A 174 -12.03 -7.94 -26.17
N GLY A 175 -12.23 -7.79 -24.84
CA GLY A 175 -13.52 -7.51 -24.20
C GLY A 175 -14.47 -8.70 -24.16
N ASN A 176 -13.95 -9.94 -24.24
CA ASN A 176 -14.76 -11.15 -24.28
C ASN A 176 -15.16 -11.72 -22.91
N GLY A 177 -14.65 -11.11 -21.81
CA GLY A 177 -14.99 -11.45 -20.42
C GLY A 177 -14.16 -12.59 -19.84
N VAL A 178 -13.08 -12.99 -20.48
CA VAL A 178 -12.12 -13.99 -19.99
C VAL A 178 -10.69 -13.57 -20.32
N TYR A 179 -9.71 -14.02 -19.54
CA TYR A 179 -8.31 -13.92 -19.96
C TYR A 179 -7.98 -15.10 -20.88
N ASP A 180 -7.67 -14.83 -22.11
CA ASP A 180 -7.36 -15.84 -23.11
C ASP A 180 -5.96 -15.66 -23.75
N PHE A 181 -5.61 -16.56 -24.66
CA PHE A 181 -4.31 -16.58 -25.31
C PHE A 181 -4.28 -15.85 -26.65
N GLU A 182 -5.27 -15.02 -26.98
CA GLU A 182 -5.27 -14.29 -28.26
C GLU A 182 -4.07 -13.33 -28.37
N ALA A 183 -3.71 -12.69 -27.23
CA ALA A 183 -2.51 -11.85 -27.11
C ALA A 183 -1.23 -12.66 -26.83
N GLY A 184 -1.31 -13.98 -26.82
CA GLY A 184 -0.20 -14.88 -26.54
C GLY A 184 -0.07 -15.32 -25.06
N PRO A 185 0.92 -16.15 -24.77
CA PRO A 185 1.23 -16.58 -23.41
C PRO A 185 1.93 -15.48 -22.61
N SER A 186 1.78 -15.53 -21.28
CA SER A 186 2.54 -14.68 -20.36
C SER A 186 4.04 -15.01 -20.42
N GLU A 187 4.86 -13.99 -20.38
CA GLU A 187 6.32 -14.10 -20.24
C GLU A 187 6.76 -14.57 -18.85
N LEU A 188 5.88 -14.45 -17.84
CA LEU A 188 6.17 -14.91 -16.47
C LEU A 188 5.93 -16.42 -16.31
N ASP A 189 4.85 -16.92 -16.90
CA ASP A 189 4.44 -18.32 -16.88
C ASP A 189 3.64 -18.61 -18.16
N PRO A 190 4.21 -19.34 -19.12
CA PRO A 190 3.54 -19.64 -20.40
C PRO A 190 2.24 -20.45 -20.28
N SER A 191 1.93 -20.99 -19.11
CA SER A 191 0.63 -21.64 -18.83
C SER A 191 -0.50 -20.65 -18.58
N LEU A 192 -0.17 -19.37 -18.39
CA LEU A 192 -1.10 -18.28 -18.23
C LEU A 192 -1.18 -17.43 -19.50
N PRO A 193 -2.35 -16.86 -19.84
CA PRO A 193 -2.45 -15.88 -20.90
C PRO A 193 -1.78 -14.56 -20.52
N GLN A 194 -1.23 -13.86 -21.50
CA GLN A 194 -0.64 -12.53 -21.29
C GLN A 194 -1.65 -11.57 -20.67
N GLU A 195 -2.91 -11.61 -21.07
CA GLU A 195 -3.99 -10.79 -20.52
C GLU A 195 -4.10 -10.86 -19.01
N ALA A 196 -3.85 -12.02 -18.40
CA ALA A 196 -3.92 -12.19 -16.94
C ALA A 196 -2.76 -11.52 -16.17
N THR A 197 -1.65 -11.25 -16.85
CA THR A 197 -0.40 -10.81 -16.19
C THR A 197 0.06 -9.42 -16.57
N ILE A 198 -0.42 -8.84 -17.68
CA ILE A 198 -0.01 -7.48 -18.05
C ILE A 198 -0.53 -6.46 -17.02
N PRO A 199 0.24 -5.40 -16.75
CA PRO A 199 -0.19 -4.33 -15.86
C PRO A 199 -1.43 -3.61 -16.38
N ALA A 200 -2.48 -3.55 -15.55
CA ALA A 200 -3.69 -2.78 -15.83
C ALA A 200 -3.56 -1.33 -15.35
N ASN A 201 -2.97 -1.12 -14.19
CA ASN A 201 -2.66 0.20 -13.66
C ASN A 201 -1.40 0.18 -12.79
N CYS A 202 -0.91 1.36 -12.46
CA CYS A 202 0.25 1.53 -11.60
C CYS A 202 0.17 2.88 -10.86
N GLY A 203 0.64 2.89 -9.60
CA GLY A 203 0.78 4.11 -8.82
C GLY A 203 2.00 4.09 -7.91
N VAL A 204 2.77 5.16 -7.93
CA VAL A 204 3.89 5.36 -6.99
C VAL A 204 3.33 5.64 -5.61
N ILE A 205 3.94 5.05 -4.59
CA ILE A 205 3.52 5.20 -3.20
C ILE A 205 4.20 6.44 -2.61
N ASP A 206 3.40 7.41 -2.21
CA ASP A 206 3.85 8.64 -1.57
C ASP A 206 3.50 8.67 -0.09
N ARG A 207 4.40 9.22 0.73
CA ARG A 207 4.15 9.40 2.15
C ARG A 207 3.24 10.59 2.40
N ILE A 208 2.15 10.37 3.13
CA ILE A 208 1.29 11.45 3.62
C ILE A 208 1.98 12.09 4.85
N ARG A 209 2.13 13.41 4.82
CA ARG A 209 2.76 14.22 5.89
C ARG A 209 1.75 14.59 6.95
#